data_6292b76a8b07411aca1fb183b0de7e34
#
_entry.id   6292b76a8b07411aca1fb183b0de7e34
#
_cell.length_a   1.000
_cell.length_b   1.000
_cell.length_c   1.000
_cell.angle_alpha   90.00
_cell.angle_beta   90.00
_cell.angle_gamma   90.00
#
_symmetry.space_group_name_H-M   'P 1'
#
loop_
_entity.id
_entity.type
_entity.pdbx_description
1 polymer ?
#
loop_
_entity_poly.entity_id
_entity_poly.type
_entity_poly.pdbx_seq_one_letter_code
_entity_poly.pdbx_strand_id
1 'polypeptide(L)'
;MATPRVVILGCGFGGLWAAQALRKAPVELTVVDRTNHHLFTPLLYQVATAGLAAPEISGPIRHILAGQRNVTVLMGEARSVDAAGRAVVLEDGSELPYDKLIVATGSINNYFGNDQWAPFAPALKTLDDALEIRSRILLAFERAEREPDAARRLPWLTFVVIGAGATGVELAGTLAEIARHTLRGEFRHFDPRNARVVLVEGTDRVLPLYPPELSEKARLQLERLGVTVWLGRRVTEVDAGGVTLGHDRIGARTVIWAAGVASSPLARALGAPLERDGRVKVEPDLSVPGLPEVFVVGDLAAVDAVPGIAPAAKQMGRHAARNVLAQLKGKPTKPFRYRDYGQLATIGRNAAVAMIGRLHLSGFPAWLVWLVAHIYFLINFRNRIMVMFDLTWAYWTSQRYARIVFLKQPASRR
;
A
#
# COMPACT_ATOMS: atom_id res chain seq x y z
N MET A 1 -38.33 14.15 -11.41
CA MET A 1 -37.05 14.70 -10.90
C MET A 1 -35.92 13.97 -11.62
N ALA A 2 -34.83 14.66 -11.99
CA ALA A 2 -33.67 14.01 -12.58
C ALA A 2 -33.01 13.05 -11.56
N THR A 3 -32.46 11.94 -12.04
CA THR A 3 -31.74 10.98 -11.18
C THR A 3 -30.48 11.65 -10.61
N PRO A 4 -30.27 11.62 -9.29
CA PRO A 4 -29.10 12.26 -8.69
C PRO A 4 -27.79 11.62 -9.15
N ARG A 5 -26.81 12.44 -9.50
CA ARG A 5 -25.47 12.04 -9.95
C ARG A 5 -24.53 11.96 -8.75
N VAL A 6 -23.96 10.79 -8.54
CA VAL A 6 -22.95 10.57 -7.52
C VAL A 6 -21.63 10.24 -8.19
N VAL A 7 -20.57 11.00 -7.88
CA VAL A 7 -19.23 10.73 -8.37
C VAL A 7 -18.35 10.20 -7.23
N ILE A 8 -17.58 9.15 -7.51
CA ILE A 8 -16.57 8.60 -6.57
C ILE A 8 -15.20 8.69 -7.25
N LEU A 9 -14.26 9.38 -6.61
CA LEU A 9 -12.87 9.50 -7.07
C LEU A 9 -11.97 8.53 -6.32
N GLY A 10 -11.39 7.58 -7.06
CA GLY A 10 -10.59 6.49 -6.53
C GLY A 10 -11.42 5.24 -6.20
N CYS A 11 -10.98 4.08 -6.66
CA CYS A 11 -11.61 2.77 -6.43
C CYS A 11 -10.73 1.84 -5.57
N GLY A 12 -9.95 2.43 -4.65
CA GLY A 12 -9.28 1.72 -3.58
C GLY A 12 -10.29 1.19 -2.54
N PHE A 13 -9.84 0.93 -1.30
CA PHE A 13 -10.72 0.39 -0.26
C PHE A 13 -11.90 1.30 0.07
N GLY A 14 -11.71 2.62 0.14
CA GLY A 14 -12.81 3.56 0.43
C GLY A 14 -13.84 3.60 -0.68
N GLY A 15 -13.39 3.91 -1.90
CA GLY A 15 -14.28 4.13 -3.05
C GLY A 15 -15.02 2.87 -3.50
N LEU A 16 -14.35 1.72 -3.56
CA LEU A 16 -15.00 0.46 -3.93
C LEU A 16 -16.14 0.11 -2.97
N TRP A 17 -15.90 0.24 -1.66
CA TRP A 17 -16.94 -0.06 -0.66
C TRP A 17 -18.05 0.98 -0.63
N ALA A 18 -17.77 2.24 -0.98
CA ALA A 18 -18.79 3.25 -1.21
C ALA A 18 -19.66 2.90 -2.43
N ALA A 19 -19.03 2.55 -3.56
CA ALA A 19 -19.73 2.14 -4.78
C ALA A 19 -20.65 0.94 -4.52
N GLN A 20 -20.16 -0.11 -3.87
CA GLN A 20 -20.93 -1.29 -3.52
C GLN A 20 -22.10 -0.99 -2.57
N ALA A 21 -21.93 -0.05 -1.62
CA ALA A 21 -23.00 0.36 -0.71
C ALA A 21 -24.12 1.12 -1.43
N LEU A 22 -23.83 1.77 -2.58
CA LEU A 22 -24.79 2.45 -3.44
C LEU A 22 -25.41 1.55 -4.52
N ARG A 23 -25.13 0.25 -4.54
CA ARG A 23 -25.53 -0.68 -5.62
C ARG A 23 -27.04 -0.66 -5.95
N LYS A 24 -27.89 -0.50 -4.94
CA LYS A 24 -29.36 -0.49 -5.08
C LYS A 24 -29.96 0.90 -4.94
N ALA A 25 -29.11 1.94 -4.92
CA ALA A 25 -29.57 3.31 -4.79
C ALA A 25 -30.15 3.84 -6.11
N PRO A 26 -31.18 4.67 -6.07
CA PRO A 26 -31.73 5.34 -7.25
C PRO A 26 -30.86 6.56 -7.63
N VAL A 27 -29.63 6.29 -8.04
CA VAL A 27 -28.63 7.29 -8.42
C VAL A 27 -27.90 6.85 -9.69
N GLU A 28 -27.40 7.80 -10.45
CA GLU A 28 -26.37 7.59 -11.47
C GLU A 28 -25.00 7.68 -10.79
N LEU A 29 -24.32 6.56 -10.71
CA LEU A 29 -23.02 6.47 -10.05
C LEU A 29 -21.91 6.47 -11.11
N THR A 30 -20.95 7.38 -10.98
CA THR A 30 -19.71 7.37 -11.77
C THR A 30 -18.53 7.12 -10.84
N VAL A 31 -17.75 6.08 -11.12
CA VAL A 31 -16.51 5.77 -10.41
C VAL A 31 -15.34 6.11 -11.34
N VAL A 32 -14.46 6.99 -10.89
CA VAL A 32 -13.25 7.39 -11.62
C VAL A 32 -12.03 6.86 -10.87
N ASP A 33 -11.17 6.14 -11.56
CA ASP A 33 -9.86 5.72 -11.03
C ASP A 33 -8.79 5.85 -12.11
N ARG A 34 -7.58 6.25 -11.71
CA ARG A 34 -6.44 6.36 -12.63
C ARG A 34 -5.96 5.01 -13.18
N THR A 35 -6.36 3.92 -12.53
CA THR A 35 -6.08 2.54 -12.93
C THR A 35 -7.37 1.80 -13.25
N ASN A 36 -7.27 0.71 -14.00
CA ASN A 36 -8.42 -0.13 -14.33
C ASN A 36 -8.72 -1.19 -13.26
N HIS A 37 -7.97 -1.22 -12.15
CA HIS A 37 -8.02 -2.31 -11.18
C HIS A 37 -8.08 -1.82 -9.73
N HIS A 38 -8.79 -2.57 -8.91
CA HIS A 38 -8.69 -2.49 -7.45
C HIS A 38 -7.50 -3.31 -6.99
N LEU A 39 -6.71 -2.75 -6.07
CA LEU A 39 -5.50 -3.36 -5.53
C LEU A 39 -5.66 -3.70 -4.06
N PHE A 40 -5.37 -4.94 -3.68
CA PHE A 40 -5.31 -5.37 -2.28
C PHE A 40 -3.90 -5.08 -1.71
N THR A 41 -3.68 -3.81 -1.36
CA THR A 41 -2.36 -3.30 -0.93
C THR A 41 -1.72 -4.04 0.26
N PRO A 42 -2.44 -4.68 1.21
CA PRO A 42 -1.80 -5.45 2.28
C PRO A 42 -0.93 -6.62 1.81
N LEU A 43 -1.13 -7.12 0.60
CA LEU A 43 -0.28 -8.18 0.01
C LEU A 43 0.67 -7.68 -1.09
N LEU A 44 0.78 -6.36 -1.27
CA LEU A 44 1.60 -5.79 -2.34
C LEU A 44 3.09 -6.11 -2.19
N TYR A 45 3.59 -6.18 -0.96
CA TYR A 45 4.97 -6.61 -0.69
C TYR A 45 5.25 -8.04 -1.17
N GLN A 46 4.26 -8.94 -1.20
CA GLN A 46 4.39 -10.29 -1.74
C GLN A 46 4.62 -10.26 -3.26
N VAL A 47 4.01 -9.32 -3.98
CA VAL A 47 4.29 -9.11 -5.40
C VAL A 47 5.69 -8.54 -5.60
N ALA A 48 6.08 -7.55 -4.78
CA ALA A 48 7.42 -6.95 -4.82
C ALA A 48 8.54 -7.96 -4.51
N THR A 49 8.22 -9.03 -3.79
CA THR A 49 9.17 -10.08 -3.40
C THR A 49 8.90 -11.42 -4.10
N ALA A 50 8.22 -11.39 -5.25
CA ALA A 50 7.95 -12.55 -6.09
C ALA A 50 7.19 -13.71 -5.40
N GLY A 51 6.51 -13.46 -4.30
CA GLY A 51 5.69 -14.45 -3.59
C GLY A 51 4.34 -14.67 -4.24
N LEU A 52 3.78 -13.61 -4.85
CA LEU A 52 2.48 -13.62 -5.52
C LEU A 52 2.59 -12.93 -6.89
N ALA A 53 1.71 -13.29 -7.81
CA ALA A 53 1.56 -12.58 -9.08
C ALA A 53 0.61 -11.37 -8.92
N ALA A 54 0.84 -10.32 -9.72
CA ALA A 54 0.04 -9.10 -9.66
C ALA A 54 -1.48 -9.33 -9.79
N PRO A 55 -1.99 -10.21 -10.69
CA PRO A 55 -3.42 -10.47 -10.81
C PRO A 55 -4.07 -11.17 -9.59
N GLU A 56 -3.28 -11.78 -8.71
CA GLU A 56 -3.79 -12.50 -7.53
C GLU A 56 -4.25 -11.57 -6.42
N ILE A 57 -3.67 -10.38 -6.35
CA ILE A 57 -4.01 -9.35 -5.37
C ILE A 57 -4.76 -8.16 -5.98
N SER A 58 -5.11 -8.25 -7.25
CA SER A 58 -5.83 -7.18 -7.96
C SER A 58 -7.02 -7.73 -8.73
N GLY A 59 -7.96 -6.84 -9.08
CA GLY A 59 -9.11 -7.22 -9.89
C GLY A 59 -9.61 -6.05 -10.71
N PRO A 60 -9.97 -6.26 -12.00
CA PRO A 60 -10.51 -5.20 -12.84
C PRO A 60 -11.76 -4.58 -12.21
N ILE A 61 -11.79 -3.27 -12.05
CA ILE A 61 -12.91 -2.54 -11.40
C ILE A 61 -14.22 -2.83 -12.11
N ARG A 62 -14.22 -2.83 -13.45
CA ARG A 62 -15.40 -3.13 -14.26
C ARG A 62 -15.94 -4.54 -13.98
N HIS A 63 -15.07 -5.52 -13.80
CA HIS A 63 -15.47 -6.89 -13.45
C HIS A 63 -16.07 -6.97 -12.05
N ILE A 64 -15.45 -6.31 -11.07
CA ILE A 64 -15.92 -6.29 -9.67
C ILE A 64 -17.32 -5.65 -9.57
N LEU A 65 -17.58 -4.62 -10.37
CA LEU A 65 -18.83 -3.86 -10.37
C LEU A 65 -19.81 -4.30 -11.48
N ALA A 66 -19.50 -5.31 -12.30
CA ALA A 66 -20.29 -5.73 -13.47
C ALA A 66 -21.78 -6.03 -13.16
N GLY A 67 -22.06 -6.59 -11.98
CA GLY A 67 -23.42 -6.86 -11.53
C GLY A 67 -24.19 -5.64 -10.97
N GLN A 68 -23.61 -4.43 -11.02
CA GLN A 68 -24.19 -3.19 -10.51
C GLN A 68 -24.66 -2.31 -11.70
N ARG A 69 -25.99 -2.22 -11.91
CA ARG A 69 -26.56 -1.58 -13.10
C ARG A 69 -26.48 -0.06 -13.12
N ASN A 70 -26.39 0.58 -11.96
CA ASN A 70 -26.39 2.03 -11.81
C ASN A 70 -24.98 2.64 -11.79
N VAL A 71 -23.92 1.89 -12.17
CA VAL A 71 -22.54 2.37 -12.13
C VAL A 71 -21.91 2.45 -13.51
N THR A 72 -21.29 3.59 -13.78
CA THR A 72 -20.34 3.79 -14.88
C THR A 72 -18.94 3.86 -14.30
N VAL A 73 -17.99 3.14 -14.88
CA VAL A 73 -16.57 3.18 -14.46
C VAL A 73 -15.77 3.92 -15.54
N LEU A 74 -15.03 4.93 -15.15
CA LEU A 74 -14.13 5.68 -16.02
C LEU A 74 -12.69 5.47 -15.54
N MET A 75 -11.79 5.17 -16.45
CA MET A 75 -10.36 5.22 -16.18
C MET A 75 -9.88 6.63 -16.51
N GLY A 76 -9.41 7.35 -15.51
CA GLY A 76 -8.96 8.73 -15.62
C GLY A 76 -8.48 9.26 -14.29
N GLU A 77 -7.75 10.37 -14.31
CA GLU A 77 -7.24 11.03 -13.12
C GLU A 77 -7.96 12.36 -12.90
N ALA A 78 -8.45 12.58 -11.67
CA ALA A 78 -9.06 13.84 -11.28
C ALA A 78 -7.96 14.86 -10.98
N ARG A 79 -7.97 15.97 -11.71
CA ARG A 79 -7.04 17.08 -11.56
C ARG A 79 -7.48 18.07 -10.48
N SER A 80 -8.76 18.42 -10.49
CA SER A 80 -9.35 19.36 -9.53
C SER A 80 -10.84 19.12 -9.34
N VAL A 81 -11.40 19.80 -8.33
CA VAL A 81 -12.83 19.83 -8.05
C VAL A 81 -13.28 21.28 -8.04
N ASP A 82 -14.15 21.64 -8.98
CA ASP A 82 -14.91 22.89 -8.91
C ASP A 82 -16.12 22.70 -7.99
N ALA A 83 -15.94 23.09 -6.72
CA ALA A 83 -16.99 22.93 -5.73
C ALA A 83 -18.18 23.88 -5.98
N ALA A 84 -17.95 25.07 -6.55
CA ALA A 84 -19.00 26.04 -6.87
C ALA A 84 -19.87 25.57 -8.06
N GLY A 85 -19.22 25.11 -9.13
CA GLY A 85 -19.89 24.54 -10.30
C GLY A 85 -20.33 23.10 -10.13
N ARG A 86 -19.96 22.44 -8.99
CA ARG A 86 -20.23 21.01 -8.72
C ARG A 86 -19.76 20.11 -9.85
N ALA A 87 -18.51 20.27 -10.26
CA ALA A 87 -17.90 19.48 -11.31
C ALA A 87 -16.51 18.97 -10.87
N VAL A 88 -16.18 17.75 -11.29
CA VAL A 88 -14.81 17.20 -11.21
C VAL A 88 -14.17 17.41 -12.58
N VAL A 89 -12.98 18.02 -12.59
CA VAL A 89 -12.19 18.21 -13.81
C VAL A 89 -11.15 17.09 -13.89
N LEU A 90 -11.17 16.33 -14.98
CA LEU A 90 -10.20 15.27 -15.25
C LEU A 90 -8.93 15.84 -15.93
N GLU A 91 -7.88 15.03 -16.01
CA GLU A 91 -6.59 15.41 -16.61
C GLU A 91 -6.71 15.75 -18.10
N ASP A 92 -7.62 15.11 -18.83
CA ASP A 92 -7.93 15.36 -20.24
C ASP A 92 -8.80 16.61 -20.47
N GLY A 93 -9.17 17.34 -19.41
CA GLY A 93 -10.00 18.52 -19.44
C GLY A 93 -11.50 18.24 -19.45
N SER A 94 -11.94 16.98 -19.45
CA SER A 94 -13.36 16.64 -19.34
C SER A 94 -13.91 16.95 -17.96
N GLU A 95 -15.19 17.36 -17.90
CA GLU A 95 -15.88 17.69 -16.67
C GLU A 95 -16.96 16.67 -16.33
N LEU A 96 -17.00 16.25 -15.07
CA LEU A 96 -18.00 15.34 -14.55
C LEU A 96 -18.86 16.07 -13.51
N PRO A 97 -20.08 16.49 -13.87
CA PRO A 97 -20.97 17.14 -12.93
C PRO A 97 -21.50 16.17 -11.88
N TYR A 98 -21.64 16.63 -10.63
CA TYR A 98 -22.13 15.82 -9.53
C TYR A 98 -23.17 16.55 -8.66
N ASP A 99 -24.07 15.79 -8.07
CA ASP A 99 -24.94 16.24 -6.99
C ASP A 99 -24.36 15.84 -5.63
N LYS A 100 -23.59 14.74 -5.61
CA LYS A 100 -22.79 14.26 -4.44
C LYS A 100 -21.44 13.75 -4.90
N LEU A 101 -20.40 14.01 -4.11
CA LEU A 101 -19.03 13.60 -4.40
C LEU A 101 -18.44 12.81 -3.23
N ILE A 102 -17.78 11.68 -3.51
CA ILE A 102 -16.97 10.95 -2.53
C ILE A 102 -15.52 10.93 -3.03
N VAL A 103 -14.60 11.55 -2.30
CA VAL A 103 -13.19 11.58 -2.63
C VAL A 103 -12.46 10.49 -1.83
N ALA A 104 -11.95 9.49 -2.51
CA ALA A 104 -11.31 8.28 -1.96
C ALA A 104 -9.93 8.01 -2.60
N THR A 105 -9.19 9.06 -2.96
CA THR A 105 -7.93 8.95 -3.71
C THR A 105 -6.74 8.49 -2.87
N GLY A 106 -6.92 8.31 -1.56
CA GLY A 106 -5.93 7.73 -0.65
C GLY A 106 -4.68 8.60 -0.48
N SER A 107 -3.53 7.94 -0.34
CA SER A 107 -2.23 8.56 -0.09
C SER A 107 -1.22 8.19 -1.17
N ILE A 108 -0.17 9.00 -1.28
CA ILE A 108 1.00 8.81 -2.15
C ILE A 108 2.26 8.60 -1.31
N ASN A 109 3.37 8.22 -1.94
CA ASN A 109 4.66 8.12 -1.28
C ASN A 109 5.18 9.51 -0.87
N ASN A 110 5.91 9.57 0.25
CA ASN A 110 6.50 10.80 0.77
C ASN A 110 7.99 10.60 0.99
N TYR A 111 8.81 11.37 0.31
CA TYR A 111 10.26 11.40 0.48
C TYR A 111 10.73 12.55 1.40
N PHE A 112 9.79 13.19 2.11
CA PHE A 112 10.07 14.29 3.05
C PHE A 112 10.87 15.44 2.43
N GLY A 113 10.51 15.83 1.19
CA GLY A 113 11.17 16.89 0.43
C GLY A 113 12.41 16.44 -0.35
N ASN A 114 12.71 15.15 -0.39
CA ASN A 114 13.85 14.57 -1.10
C ASN A 114 13.39 13.71 -2.29
N ASP A 115 12.52 14.25 -3.14
CA ASP A 115 11.93 13.52 -4.28
C ASP A 115 13.00 13.05 -5.29
N GLN A 116 14.19 13.67 -5.29
CA GLN A 116 15.36 13.22 -6.04
C GLN A 116 15.86 11.82 -5.65
N TRP A 117 15.44 11.26 -4.51
CA TRP A 117 15.79 9.91 -4.09
C TRP A 117 14.94 8.83 -4.77
N ALA A 118 13.77 9.18 -5.30
CA ALA A 118 12.83 8.24 -5.89
C ALA A 118 13.44 7.33 -6.99
N PRO A 119 14.31 7.81 -7.91
CA PRO A 119 14.95 6.95 -8.90
C PRO A 119 15.86 5.87 -8.28
N PHE A 120 16.44 6.12 -7.11
CA PHE A 120 17.39 5.24 -6.44
C PHE A 120 16.74 4.37 -5.37
N ALA A 121 15.68 4.86 -4.73
CA ALA A 121 14.92 4.16 -3.71
C ALA A 121 13.42 4.14 -4.05
N PRO A 122 12.95 3.28 -4.97
CA PRO A 122 11.53 3.18 -5.27
C PRO A 122 10.73 2.86 -4.02
N ALA A 123 9.57 3.49 -3.91
CA ALA A 123 8.62 3.22 -2.84
C ALA A 123 7.59 2.18 -3.29
N LEU A 124 6.80 1.64 -2.37
CA LEU A 124 5.85 0.57 -2.64
C LEU A 124 4.41 1.03 -2.39
N LYS A 125 3.69 1.40 -3.44
CA LYS A 125 2.29 1.84 -3.37
C LYS A 125 1.40 1.30 -4.49
N THR A 126 1.96 1.03 -5.67
CA THR A 126 1.28 0.57 -6.87
C THR A 126 1.79 -0.79 -7.34
N LEU A 127 1.08 -1.42 -8.28
CA LEU A 127 1.59 -2.65 -8.92
C LEU A 127 2.88 -2.39 -9.69
N ASP A 128 2.99 -1.25 -10.35
CA ASP A 128 4.20 -0.88 -11.11
C ASP A 128 5.40 -0.75 -10.17
N ASP A 129 5.22 -0.13 -9.00
CA ASP A 129 6.26 -0.05 -7.96
C ASP A 129 6.69 -1.46 -7.51
N ALA A 130 5.72 -2.34 -7.26
CA ALA A 130 6.01 -3.71 -6.83
C ALA A 130 6.77 -4.51 -7.90
N LEU A 131 6.41 -4.37 -9.16
CA LEU A 131 7.10 -5.01 -10.29
C LEU A 131 8.50 -4.44 -10.51
N GLU A 132 8.69 -3.14 -10.33
CA GLU A 132 10.00 -2.50 -10.37
C GLU A 132 10.90 -2.99 -9.24
N ILE A 133 10.42 -2.97 -8.00
CA ILE A 133 11.17 -3.47 -6.83
C ILE A 133 11.54 -4.94 -7.04
N ARG A 134 10.59 -5.77 -7.49
CA ARG A 134 10.85 -7.19 -7.81
C ARG A 134 11.98 -7.34 -8.83
N SER A 135 11.92 -6.57 -9.90
CA SER A 135 12.94 -6.62 -10.94
C SER A 135 14.30 -6.19 -10.41
N ARG A 136 14.38 -5.14 -9.59
CA ARG A 136 15.63 -4.70 -8.97
C ARG A 136 16.22 -5.75 -8.03
N ILE A 137 15.40 -6.40 -7.20
CA ILE A 137 15.83 -7.47 -6.30
C ILE A 137 16.41 -8.63 -7.10
N LEU A 138 15.68 -9.14 -8.08
CA LEU A 138 16.13 -10.30 -8.86
C LEU A 138 17.37 -9.98 -9.71
N LEU A 139 17.40 -8.81 -10.36
CA LEU A 139 18.57 -8.35 -11.13
C LEU A 139 19.82 -8.16 -10.27
N ALA A 140 19.67 -7.80 -8.99
CA ALA A 140 20.81 -7.68 -8.09
C ALA A 140 21.52 -9.01 -7.91
N PHE A 141 20.80 -10.13 -7.76
CA PHE A 141 21.41 -11.47 -7.71
C PHE A 141 22.04 -11.88 -9.05
N GLU A 142 21.39 -11.59 -10.18
CA GLU A 142 21.96 -11.85 -11.52
C GLU A 142 23.25 -11.04 -11.79
N ARG A 143 23.32 -9.80 -11.31
CA ARG A 143 24.52 -8.97 -11.38
C ARG A 143 25.62 -9.47 -10.46
N ALA A 144 25.26 -9.93 -9.27
CA ALA A 144 26.20 -10.55 -8.34
C ALA A 144 26.84 -11.83 -8.91
N GLU A 145 26.07 -12.65 -9.64
CA GLU A 145 26.59 -13.87 -10.32
C GLU A 145 27.66 -13.56 -11.36
N ARG A 146 27.50 -12.42 -12.07
CA ARG A 146 28.43 -12.00 -13.13
C ARG A 146 29.65 -11.21 -12.61
N GLU A 147 29.64 -10.79 -11.35
CA GLU A 147 30.73 -9.99 -10.78
C GLU A 147 31.77 -10.91 -10.12
N PRO A 148 32.98 -11.03 -10.71
CA PRO A 148 34.01 -11.91 -10.16
C PRO A 148 34.66 -11.38 -8.87
N ASP A 149 34.73 -10.05 -8.72
CA ASP A 149 35.33 -9.42 -7.54
C ASP A 149 34.33 -9.41 -6.37
N ALA A 150 34.68 -10.04 -5.27
CA ALA A 150 33.86 -10.14 -4.08
C ALA A 150 33.54 -8.77 -3.45
N ALA A 151 34.46 -7.81 -3.50
CA ALA A 151 34.24 -6.46 -2.96
C ALA A 151 33.23 -5.66 -3.81
N ARG A 152 33.30 -5.81 -5.13
CA ARG A 152 32.33 -5.20 -6.08
C ARG A 152 31.01 -5.93 -6.08
N ARG A 153 30.97 -7.21 -5.72
CA ARG A 153 29.75 -8.02 -5.58
C ARG A 153 28.92 -7.62 -4.38
N LEU A 154 29.58 -7.25 -3.26
CA LEU A 154 28.90 -6.97 -2.00
C LEU A 154 27.76 -5.94 -2.09
N PRO A 155 27.91 -4.80 -2.79
CA PRO A 155 26.80 -3.84 -2.96
C PRO A 155 25.58 -4.42 -3.72
N TRP A 156 25.77 -5.39 -4.61
CA TRP A 156 24.65 -6.10 -5.27
C TRP A 156 23.93 -7.05 -4.33
N LEU A 157 24.62 -7.62 -3.36
CA LEU A 157 24.07 -8.50 -2.34
C LEU A 157 23.65 -7.75 -1.06
N THR A 158 23.67 -6.42 -1.08
CA THR A 158 23.19 -5.59 0.03
C THR A 158 21.88 -4.92 -0.36
N PHE A 159 20.83 -5.21 0.43
CA PHE A 159 19.50 -4.69 0.28
C PHE A 159 19.17 -3.78 1.46
N VAL A 160 18.79 -2.54 1.21
CA VAL A 160 18.42 -1.59 2.26
C VAL A 160 16.93 -1.27 2.16
N VAL A 161 16.22 -1.44 3.26
CA VAL A 161 14.82 -1.03 3.40
C VAL A 161 14.77 0.13 4.37
N ILE A 162 14.22 1.27 3.94
CA ILE A 162 14.13 2.50 4.74
C ILE A 162 12.71 2.65 5.26
N GLY A 163 12.56 2.71 6.59
CA GLY A 163 11.29 2.75 7.30
C GLY A 163 10.86 1.37 7.82
N ALA A 164 10.66 1.26 9.14
CA ALA A 164 10.28 0.03 9.82
C ALA A 164 8.81 0.02 10.27
N GLY A 165 7.91 0.66 9.51
CA GLY A 165 6.48 0.39 9.58
C GLY A 165 6.15 -1.02 9.05
N ALA A 166 4.87 -1.40 9.01
CA ALA A 166 4.45 -2.73 8.59
C ALA A 166 5.03 -3.13 7.21
N THR A 167 4.93 -2.27 6.21
CA THR A 167 5.47 -2.53 4.86
C THR A 167 6.98 -2.80 4.86
N GLY A 168 7.76 -2.00 5.61
CA GLY A 168 9.21 -2.17 5.67
C GLY A 168 9.62 -3.44 6.39
N VAL A 169 8.95 -3.78 7.48
CA VAL A 169 9.16 -5.04 8.23
C VAL A 169 8.84 -6.26 7.35
N GLU A 170 7.70 -6.25 6.65
CA GLU A 170 7.28 -7.31 5.75
C GLU A 170 8.24 -7.48 4.57
N LEU A 171 8.69 -6.38 3.96
CA LEU A 171 9.70 -6.40 2.90
C LEU A 171 11.04 -6.96 3.39
N ALA A 172 11.55 -6.46 4.51
CA ALA A 172 12.86 -6.87 5.04
C ALA A 172 12.87 -8.36 5.40
N GLY A 173 11.84 -8.84 6.09
CA GLY A 173 11.71 -10.24 6.44
C GLY A 173 11.61 -11.13 5.21
N THR A 174 10.79 -10.75 4.23
CA THR A 174 10.61 -11.53 3.01
C THR A 174 11.86 -11.54 2.12
N LEU A 175 12.62 -10.43 2.07
CA LEU A 175 13.92 -10.37 1.38
C LEU A 175 14.94 -11.34 2.00
N ALA A 176 15.00 -11.40 3.33
CA ALA A 176 15.86 -12.34 4.03
C ALA A 176 15.48 -13.80 3.73
N GLU A 177 14.18 -14.11 3.63
CA GLU A 177 13.71 -15.44 3.24
C GLU A 177 14.08 -15.80 1.79
N ILE A 178 13.95 -14.87 0.84
CA ILE A 178 14.36 -15.08 -0.55
C ILE A 178 15.83 -15.49 -0.60
N ALA A 179 16.69 -14.72 0.02
CA ALA A 179 18.12 -14.95 0.02
C ALA A 179 18.50 -16.29 0.69
N ARG A 180 17.89 -16.61 1.83
CA ARG A 180 18.29 -17.75 2.67
C ARG A 180 17.66 -19.07 2.25
N HIS A 181 16.44 -19.03 1.70
CA HIS A 181 15.67 -20.23 1.43
C HIS A 181 15.33 -20.39 -0.06
N THR A 182 14.76 -19.35 -0.68
CA THR A 182 14.22 -19.45 -2.04
C THR A 182 15.31 -19.62 -3.10
N LEU A 183 16.40 -18.85 -3.01
CA LEU A 183 17.49 -18.84 -3.99
C LEU A 183 18.64 -19.80 -3.66
N ARG A 184 18.48 -20.60 -2.60
CA ARG A 184 19.53 -21.51 -2.15
C ARG A 184 19.96 -22.49 -3.26
N GLY A 185 21.25 -22.49 -3.60
CA GLY A 185 21.84 -23.40 -4.56
C GLY A 185 21.55 -23.08 -6.04
N GLU A 186 20.91 -21.95 -6.34
CA GLU A 186 20.63 -21.55 -7.73
C GLU A 186 21.82 -20.83 -8.39
N PHE A 187 22.67 -20.16 -7.63
CA PHE A 187 23.85 -19.43 -8.10
C PHE A 187 25.13 -20.26 -7.92
N ARG A 188 26.14 -20.02 -8.75
CA ARG A 188 27.39 -20.82 -8.79
C ARG A 188 28.60 -20.05 -8.23
N HIS A 189 28.65 -18.72 -8.41
CA HIS A 189 29.80 -17.91 -8.04
C HIS A 189 29.69 -17.30 -6.65
N PHE A 190 28.54 -17.42 -5.99
CA PHE A 190 28.33 -16.98 -4.62
C PHE A 190 27.17 -17.74 -3.96
N ASP A 191 27.11 -17.67 -2.63
CA ASP A 191 25.99 -18.19 -1.86
C ASP A 191 24.98 -17.06 -1.59
N PRO A 192 23.71 -17.14 -2.04
CA PRO A 192 22.70 -16.13 -1.79
C PRO A 192 22.49 -15.84 -0.29
N ARG A 193 22.78 -16.81 0.58
CA ARG A 193 22.71 -16.62 2.05
C ARG A 193 23.65 -15.56 2.59
N ASN A 194 24.68 -15.17 1.82
CA ASN A 194 25.60 -14.08 2.15
C ASN A 194 25.00 -12.69 1.87
N ALA A 195 23.80 -12.62 1.28
CA ALA A 195 23.11 -11.36 1.10
C ALA A 195 22.77 -10.70 2.45
N ARG A 196 22.98 -9.40 2.51
CA ARG A 196 22.72 -8.56 3.68
C ARG A 196 21.43 -7.79 3.49
N VAL A 197 20.48 -7.94 4.41
CA VAL A 197 19.28 -7.13 4.45
C VAL A 197 19.38 -6.19 5.65
N VAL A 198 19.35 -4.89 5.38
CA VAL A 198 19.43 -3.84 6.40
C VAL A 198 18.11 -3.09 6.42
N LEU A 199 17.45 -3.08 7.58
CA LEU A 199 16.26 -2.29 7.84
C LEU A 199 16.66 -1.06 8.65
N VAL A 200 16.41 0.13 8.09
CA VAL A 200 16.77 1.41 8.70
C VAL A 200 15.52 2.12 9.18
N GLU A 201 15.50 2.56 10.43
CA GLU A 201 14.38 3.28 11.03
C GLU A 201 14.88 4.54 11.77
N GLY A 202 14.19 5.66 11.55
CA GLY A 202 14.48 6.94 12.18
C GLY A 202 14.05 7.04 13.65
N THR A 203 13.12 6.18 14.08
CA THR A 203 12.62 6.10 15.46
C THR A 203 13.37 5.03 16.25
N ASP A 204 13.05 4.91 17.53
CA ASP A 204 13.70 4.01 18.49
C ASP A 204 13.24 2.54 18.39
N ARG A 205 12.23 2.24 17.54
CA ARG A 205 11.67 0.88 17.43
C ARG A 205 11.05 0.58 16.08
N VAL A 206 10.97 -0.69 15.73
CA VAL A 206 10.16 -1.17 14.58
C VAL A 206 8.69 -1.15 14.95
N LEU A 207 7.80 -1.05 13.95
CA LEU A 207 6.34 -1.05 14.13
C LEU A 207 5.88 -0.05 15.23
N PRO A 208 6.17 1.25 15.10
CA PRO A 208 5.97 2.23 16.17
C PRO A 208 4.50 2.37 16.62
N LEU A 209 3.54 1.94 15.79
CA LEU A 209 2.11 1.92 16.12
C LEU A 209 1.70 0.73 17.00
N TYR A 210 2.59 -0.23 17.22
CA TYR A 210 2.33 -1.38 18.09
C TYR A 210 2.86 -1.15 19.50
N PRO A 211 2.32 -1.86 20.51
CA PRO A 211 2.89 -1.84 21.86
C PRO A 211 4.38 -2.17 21.85
N PRO A 212 5.19 -1.56 22.74
CA PRO A 212 6.64 -1.77 22.78
C PRO A 212 7.06 -3.24 22.84
N GLU A 213 6.32 -4.08 23.55
CA GLU A 213 6.57 -5.52 23.66
C GLU A 213 6.41 -6.27 22.32
N LEU A 214 5.42 -5.88 21.50
CA LEU A 214 5.24 -6.46 20.17
C LEU A 214 6.27 -5.94 19.18
N SER A 215 6.65 -4.66 19.29
CA SER A 215 7.76 -4.07 18.52
C SER A 215 9.06 -4.82 18.77
N GLU A 216 9.37 -5.10 20.04
CA GLU A 216 10.58 -5.85 20.41
C GLU A 216 10.54 -7.30 19.92
N LYS A 217 9.40 -8.00 20.05
CA LYS A 217 9.22 -9.34 19.49
C LYS A 217 9.39 -9.35 17.97
N ALA A 218 8.91 -8.32 17.26
CA ALA A 218 9.09 -8.18 15.82
C ALA A 218 10.57 -7.97 15.45
N ARG A 219 11.28 -7.09 16.17
CA ARG A 219 12.72 -6.86 15.99
C ARG A 219 13.52 -8.15 16.14
N LEU A 220 13.29 -8.90 17.23
CA LEU A 220 13.97 -10.17 17.48
C LEU A 220 13.66 -11.23 16.41
N GLN A 221 12.43 -11.26 15.86
CA GLN A 221 12.08 -12.15 14.76
C GLN A 221 12.81 -11.77 13.47
N LEU A 222 12.93 -10.48 13.13
CA LEU A 222 13.72 -9.99 12.00
C LEU A 222 15.20 -10.38 12.11
N GLU A 223 15.81 -10.19 13.28
CA GLU A 223 17.21 -10.53 13.52
C GLU A 223 17.47 -12.03 13.42
N ARG A 224 16.54 -12.87 13.89
CA ARG A 224 16.60 -14.34 13.69
C ARG A 224 16.55 -14.74 12.22
N LEU A 225 15.81 -13.98 11.39
CA LEU A 225 15.83 -14.14 9.94
C LEU A 225 17.11 -13.58 9.31
N GLY A 226 17.96 -12.89 10.07
CA GLY A 226 19.23 -12.32 9.66
C GLY A 226 19.10 -10.95 9.01
N VAL A 227 18.03 -10.26 9.30
CA VAL A 227 17.92 -8.83 9.02
C VAL A 227 18.73 -8.04 10.04
N THR A 228 19.56 -7.12 9.56
CA THR A 228 20.23 -6.15 10.43
C THR A 228 19.32 -4.96 10.65
N VAL A 229 18.92 -4.70 11.88
CA VAL A 229 17.98 -3.60 12.21
C VAL A 229 18.77 -2.42 12.79
N TRP A 230 18.66 -1.25 12.15
CA TRP A 230 19.28 0.00 12.60
C TRP A 230 18.17 0.98 13.02
N LEU A 231 18.06 1.21 14.33
CA LEU A 231 17.10 2.12 14.94
C LEU A 231 17.73 3.47 15.28
N GLY A 232 16.93 4.54 15.35
CA GLY A 232 17.40 5.89 15.65
C GLY A 232 18.32 6.47 14.56
N ARG A 233 18.28 5.93 13.34
CA ARG A 233 19.16 6.33 12.24
C ARG A 233 18.35 6.93 11.10
N ARG A 234 18.55 8.20 10.84
CA ARG A 234 17.91 8.91 9.72
C ARG A 234 18.80 8.87 8.48
N VAL A 235 18.20 8.55 7.36
CA VAL A 235 18.84 8.66 6.05
C VAL A 235 19.00 10.14 5.71
N THR A 236 20.21 10.51 5.31
CA THR A 236 20.57 11.88 4.91
C THR A 236 20.81 12.01 3.41
N GLU A 237 21.11 10.90 2.72
CA GLU A 237 21.34 10.87 1.29
C GLU A 237 21.05 9.49 0.72
N VAL A 238 20.50 9.45 -0.50
CA VAL A 238 20.29 8.23 -1.30
C VAL A 238 20.74 8.50 -2.72
N ASP A 239 21.63 7.64 -3.23
CA ASP A 239 22.13 7.71 -4.60
C ASP A 239 22.29 6.31 -5.24
N ALA A 240 22.85 6.25 -6.45
CA ALA A 240 23.08 4.99 -7.16
C ALA A 240 24.05 4.03 -6.45
N GLY A 241 24.86 4.52 -5.49
CA GLY A 241 25.83 3.75 -4.73
C GLY A 241 25.30 3.23 -3.40
N GLY A 242 24.19 3.75 -2.90
CA GLY A 242 23.61 3.32 -1.63
C GLY A 242 22.98 4.42 -0.81
N VAL A 243 23.08 4.30 0.53
CA VAL A 243 22.50 5.23 1.50
C VAL A 243 23.54 5.77 2.48
N THR A 244 23.39 7.05 2.85
CA THR A 244 24.17 7.71 3.90
C THR A 244 23.27 7.99 5.11
N LEU A 245 23.80 7.73 6.31
CA LEU A 245 23.11 7.91 7.59
C LEU A 245 24.04 8.69 8.54
N GLY A 246 23.99 10.03 8.44
CA GLY A 246 24.97 10.89 9.13
C GLY A 246 26.38 10.67 8.58
N HIS A 247 27.25 10.05 9.37
CA HIS A 247 28.63 9.75 8.95
C HIS A 247 28.81 8.33 8.39
N ASP A 248 27.82 7.47 8.56
CA ASP A 248 27.87 6.08 8.09
C ASP A 248 27.34 5.97 6.66
N ARG A 249 27.99 5.13 5.83
CA ARG A 249 27.52 4.83 4.48
C ARG A 249 27.34 3.32 4.29
N ILE A 250 26.20 2.95 3.72
CA ILE A 250 25.92 1.57 3.31
C ILE A 250 25.96 1.52 1.77
N GLY A 251 26.96 0.81 1.21
CA GLY A 251 27.00 0.52 -0.22
C GLY A 251 25.95 -0.51 -0.58
N ALA A 252 24.97 -0.12 -1.41
CA ALA A 252 23.87 -0.98 -1.84
C ALA A 252 23.38 -0.58 -3.24
N ARG A 253 23.06 -1.55 -4.08
CA ARG A 253 22.46 -1.32 -5.41
C ARG A 253 20.94 -1.43 -5.38
N THR A 254 20.38 -1.96 -4.31
CA THR A 254 18.94 -2.06 -4.10
C THR A 254 18.57 -1.40 -2.79
N VAL A 255 17.94 -0.24 -2.91
CA VAL A 255 17.35 0.51 -1.80
C VAL A 255 15.86 0.61 -2.03
N ILE A 256 15.05 0.38 -0.99
CA ILE A 256 13.58 0.41 -1.05
C ILE A 256 13.08 1.41 -0.03
N TRP A 257 12.21 2.33 -0.44
CA TRP A 257 11.61 3.32 0.43
C TRP A 257 10.27 2.82 0.98
N ALA A 258 10.19 2.67 2.29
CA ALA A 258 8.98 2.29 3.02
C ALA A 258 8.65 3.30 4.15
N ALA A 259 9.25 4.49 4.12
CA ALA A 259 9.22 5.49 5.19
C ALA A 259 8.28 6.65 4.89
N GLY A 260 6.99 6.42 4.99
CA GLY A 260 6.03 7.51 5.01
C GLY A 260 5.16 7.65 3.76
N VAL A 261 4.03 8.26 4.00
CA VAL A 261 3.01 8.58 3.00
C VAL A 261 2.59 10.05 3.14
N ALA A 262 2.13 10.64 2.06
CA ALA A 262 1.53 11.97 2.02
C ALA A 262 0.12 11.87 1.43
N SER A 263 -0.68 12.90 1.66
CA SER A 263 -2.01 13.00 1.06
C SER A 263 -1.92 13.16 -0.46
N SER A 264 -2.90 12.62 -1.17
CA SER A 264 -3.05 12.84 -2.61
C SER A 264 -3.07 14.35 -2.94
N PRO A 265 -2.46 14.81 -4.05
CA PRO A 265 -2.48 16.21 -4.47
C PRO A 265 -3.89 16.80 -4.58
N LEU A 266 -4.88 15.98 -4.85
CA LEU A 266 -6.29 16.37 -4.92
C LEU A 266 -6.81 16.97 -3.60
N ALA A 267 -6.19 16.66 -2.44
CA ALA A 267 -6.52 17.29 -1.16
C ALA A 267 -6.42 18.83 -1.24
N ARG A 268 -5.35 19.34 -1.86
CA ARG A 268 -5.14 20.79 -2.06
C ARG A 268 -6.09 21.33 -3.12
N ALA A 269 -6.29 20.60 -4.21
CA ALA A 269 -7.15 21.01 -5.32
C ALA A 269 -8.65 21.03 -4.94
N LEU A 270 -9.03 20.39 -3.83
CA LEU A 270 -10.38 20.42 -3.29
C LEU A 270 -10.75 21.78 -2.64
N GLY A 271 -9.74 22.61 -2.29
CA GLY A 271 -9.96 23.87 -1.59
C GLY A 271 -10.45 23.74 -0.14
N ALA A 272 -10.42 22.53 0.41
CA ALA A 272 -10.87 22.23 1.76
C ALA A 272 -9.77 22.50 2.81
N PRO A 273 -10.13 22.77 4.09
CA PRO A 273 -9.17 22.88 5.17
C PRO A 273 -8.34 21.60 5.34
N LEU A 274 -7.02 21.76 5.50
CA LEU A 274 -6.09 20.63 5.64
C LEU A 274 -5.50 20.59 7.06
N GLU A 275 -5.16 19.38 7.53
CA GLU A 275 -4.30 19.17 8.67
C GLU A 275 -2.81 19.39 8.31
N ARG A 276 -1.94 19.43 9.33
CA ARG A 276 -0.48 19.63 9.15
C ARG A 276 0.18 18.56 8.27
N ASP A 277 -0.37 17.35 8.27
CA ASP A 277 0.09 16.22 7.45
C ASP A 277 -0.51 16.22 6.03
N GLY A 278 -1.30 17.24 5.68
CA GLY A 278 -1.93 17.45 4.38
C GLY A 278 -3.24 16.69 4.19
N ARG A 279 -3.74 15.96 5.19
CA ARG A 279 -5.05 15.31 5.11
C ARG A 279 -6.18 16.33 5.19
N VAL A 280 -7.28 16.04 4.51
CA VAL A 280 -8.47 16.91 4.48
C VAL A 280 -9.20 16.80 5.83
N LYS A 281 -9.44 17.95 6.47
CA LYS A 281 -10.33 18.05 7.64
C LYS A 281 -11.73 17.68 7.21
N VAL A 282 -12.38 16.83 7.98
CA VAL A 282 -13.76 16.42 7.74
C VAL A 282 -14.61 16.62 8.96
N GLU A 283 -15.90 16.85 8.74
CA GLU A 283 -16.91 16.86 9.79
C GLU A 283 -17.09 15.42 10.36
N PRO A 284 -17.75 15.28 11.53
CA PRO A 284 -17.98 13.96 12.12
C PRO A 284 -18.67 12.95 11.21
N ASP A 285 -19.42 13.40 10.21
CA ASP A 285 -20.13 12.57 9.22
C ASP A 285 -19.29 12.26 7.96
N LEU A 286 -18.02 12.70 7.94
CA LEU A 286 -17.06 12.61 6.85
C LEU A 286 -17.29 13.60 5.69
N SER A 287 -18.21 14.55 5.82
CA SER A 287 -18.35 15.65 4.86
C SER A 287 -17.24 16.69 5.04
N VAL A 288 -17.00 17.49 4.00
CA VAL A 288 -16.03 18.59 4.05
C VAL A 288 -16.69 19.82 4.67
N PRO A 289 -16.04 20.52 5.62
CA PRO A 289 -16.56 21.76 6.17
C PRO A 289 -16.92 22.78 5.08
N GLY A 290 -18.15 23.28 5.08
CA GLY A 290 -18.65 24.21 4.06
C GLY A 290 -19.10 23.58 2.74
N LEU A 291 -18.85 22.28 2.51
CA LEU A 291 -19.24 21.51 1.33
C LEU A 291 -19.98 20.23 1.73
N PRO A 292 -21.22 20.31 2.21
CA PRO A 292 -21.92 19.16 2.79
C PRO A 292 -22.24 18.06 1.75
N GLU A 293 -22.17 18.34 0.45
CA GLU A 293 -22.32 17.36 -0.63
C GLU A 293 -21.05 16.60 -0.95
N VAL A 294 -19.87 17.00 -0.40
CA VAL A 294 -18.56 16.40 -0.66
C VAL A 294 -18.12 15.62 0.57
N PHE A 295 -17.84 14.34 0.41
CA PHE A 295 -17.32 13.45 1.45
C PHE A 295 -15.89 13.04 1.14
N VAL A 296 -15.02 12.97 2.15
CA VAL A 296 -13.65 12.48 1.99
C VAL A 296 -13.45 11.26 2.87
N VAL A 297 -12.85 10.19 2.30
CA VAL A 297 -12.72 8.90 2.98
C VAL A 297 -11.36 8.26 2.78
N GLY A 298 -11.00 7.35 3.69
CA GLY A 298 -9.72 6.63 3.67
C GLY A 298 -8.54 7.51 4.12
N ASP A 299 -7.34 7.18 3.62
CA ASP A 299 -6.09 7.83 4.05
C ASP A 299 -6.05 9.35 3.78
N LEU A 300 -6.94 9.85 2.91
CA LEU A 300 -7.05 11.27 2.60
C LEU A 300 -7.78 12.06 3.69
N ALA A 301 -8.68 11.43 4.45
CA ALA A 301 -9.48 12.09 5.49
C ALA A 301 -8.73 12.15 6.81
N ALA A 302 -8.75 13.31 7.45
CA ALA A 302 -8.29 13.48 8.82
C ALA A 302 -9.44 13.18 9.79
N VAL A 303 -9.44 11.98 10.37
CA VAL A 303 -10.38 11.56 11.41
C VAL A 303 -9.58 11.17 12.65
N ASP A 304 -9.90 11.77 13.79
CA ASP A 304 -9.18 11.53 15.04
C ASP A 304 -9.19 10.05 15.43
N ALA A 305 -8.01 9.58 15.88
CA ALA A 305 -7.78 8.21 16.32
C ALA A 305 -8.09 7.10 15.27
N VAL A 306 -8.30 7.45 13.99
CA VAL A 306 -8.52 6.47 12.93
C VAL A 306 -7.23 6.28 12.14
N PRO A 307 -6.64 5.07 12.12
CA PRO A 307 -5.42 4.81 11.36
C PRO A 307 -5.68 4.77 9.86
N GLY A 308 -4.66 5.14 9.05
CA GLY A 308 -4.68 5.01 7.58
C GLY A 308 -4.49 3.56 7.14
N ILE A 309 -5.49 2.72 7.33
CA ILE A 309 -5.47 1.30 7.00
C ILE A 309 -6.72 0.88 6.22
N ALA A 310 -6.60 -0.21 5.47
CA ALA A 310 -7.68 -0.74 4.63
C ALA A 310 -9.02 -0.95 5.35
N PRO A 311 -9.09 -1.53 6.58
CA PRO A 311 -10.34 -1.66 7.32
C PRO A 311 -11.02 -0.34 7.67
N ALA A 312 -10.25 0.71 7.97
CA ALA A 312 -10.79 2.04 8.26
C ALA A 312 -11.37 2.67 6.98
N ALA A 313 -10.60 2.70 5.89
CA ALA A 313 -11.06 3.21 4.59
C ALA A 313 -12.35 2.53 4.12
N LYS A 314 -12.46 1.22 4.28
CA LYS A 314 -13.64 0.41 3.97
C LYS A 314 -14.88 0.81 4.78
N GLN A 315 -14.72 1.04 6.08
CA GLN A 315 -15.81 1.50 6.95
C GLN A 315 -16.24 2.92 6.60
N MET A 316 -15.27 3.82 6.37
CA MET A 316 -15.53 5.21 5.97
C MET A 316 -16.29 5.28 4.63
N GLY A 317 -15.86 4.52 3.61
CA GLY A 317 -16.55 4.49 2.32
C GLY A 317 -18.01 4.05 2.43
N ARG A 318 -18.29 2.97 3.18
CA ARG A 318 -19.67 2.53 3.44
C ARG A 318 -20.47 3.56 4.21
N HIS A 319 -19.84 4.26 5.14
CA HIS A 319 -20.51 5.27 5.96
C HIS A 319 -20.86 6.51 5.14
N ALA A 320 -19.92 7.04 4.36
CA ALA A 320 -20.14 8.15 3.44
C ALA A 320 -21.28 7.85 2.46
N ALA A 321 -21.31 6.66 1.86
CA ALA A 321 -22.40 6.23 0.99
C ALA A 321 -23.77 6.24 1.68
N ARG A 322 -23.84 5.83 2.95
CA ARG A 322 -25.09 5.91 3.75
C ARG A 322 -25.50 7.34 4.03
N ASN A 323 -24.55 8.23 4.28
CA ASN A 323 -24.81 9.65 4.51
C ASN A 323 -25.24 10.36 3.22
N VAL A 324 -24.64 10.03 2.09
CA VAL A 324 -25.12 10.45 0.75
C VAL A 324 -26.60 10.06 0.57
N LEU A 325 -26.96 8.82 0.85
CA LEU A 325 -28.35 8.35 0.73
C LEU A 325 -29.30 9.02 1.74
N ALA A 326 -28.83 9.36 2.94
CA ALA A 326 -29.63 10.10 3.90
C ALA A 326 -29.93 11.51 3.39
N GLN A 327 -28.91 12.22 2.91
CA GLN A 327 -29.09 13.56 2.32
C GLN A 327 -30.01 13.57 1.11
N LEU A 328 -29.89 12.60 0.19
CA LEU A 328 -30.78 12.48 -0.96
C LEU A 328 -32.25 12.24 -0.58
N LYS A 329 -32.49 11.72 0.63
CA LYS A 329 -33.84 11.52 1.21
C LYS A 329 -34.28 12.65 2.13
N GLY A 330 -33.53 13.76 2.19
CA GLY A 330 -33.77 14.87 3.12
C GLY A 330 -33.62 14.51 4.60
N LYS A 331 -32.86 13.43 4.91
CA LYS A 331 -32.59 12.98 6.29
C LYS A 331 -31.24 13.49 6.78
N PRO A 332 -31.09 13.72 8.11
CA PRO A 332 -29.81 14.09 8.67
C PRO A 332 -28.77 12.98 8.48
N THR A 333 -27.51 13.38 8.33
CA THR A 333 -26.35 12.51 8.32
C THR A 333 -26.04 11.98 9.72
N LYS A 334 -25.21 10.95 9.80
CA LYS A 334 -24.79 10.36 11.08
C LYS A 334 -23.27 10.46 11.23
N PRO A 335 -22.76 10.67 12.45
CA PRO A 335 -21.34 10.69 12.71
C PRO A 335 -20.72 9.31 12.46
N PHE A 336 -19.51 9.30 11.92
CA PHE A 336 -18.72 8.11 11.74
C PHE A 336 -18.16 7.61 13.09
N ARG A 337 -18.17 6.30 13.25
CA ARG A 337 -17.53 5.63 14.39
C ARG A 337 -16.70 4.47 13.87
N TYR A 338 -15.39 4.55 14.06
CA TYR A 338 -14.48 3.49 13.69
C TYR A 338 -14.60 2.30 14.64
N ARG A 339 -14.71 1.10 14.08
CA ARG A 339 -14.58 -0.14 14.82
C ARG A 339 -13.21 -0.74 14.50
N ASP A 340 -12.34 -0.79 15.49
CA ASP A 340 -11.01 -1.37 15.34
C ASP A 340 -11.12 -2.90 15.26
N TYR A 341 -10.54 -3.47 14.20
CA TYR A 341 -10.42 -4.92 14.00
C TYR A 341 -9.03 -5.43 14.36
N GLY A 342 -8.16 -4.57 14.87
CA GLY A 342 -6.78 -4.88 15.20
C GLY A 342 -5.81 -4.62 14.06
N GLN A 343 -4.53 -4.83 14.35
CA GLN A 343 -3.41 -4.65 13.44
C GLN A 343 -2.58 -5.93 13.38
N LEU A 344 -2.13 -6.28 12.18
CA LEU A 344 -1.38 -7.49 11.89
C LEU A 344 -0.18 -7.11 11.03
N ALA A 345 1.01 -7.62 11.36
CA ALA A 345 2.20 -7.50 10.53
C ALA A 345 2.95 -8.85 10.51
N THR A 346 3.21 -9.37 9.32
CA THR A 346 4.07 -10.55 9.18
C THR A 346 5.53 -10.15 9.11
N ILE A 347 6.39 -10.98 9.67
CA ILE A 347 7.84 -10.77 9.64
C ILE A 347 8.47 -11.79 8.70
N GLY A 348 7.88 -12.95 8.61
CA GLY A 348 8.32 -14.04 7.76
C GLY A 348 7.47 -15.29 8.00
N ARG A 349 7.91 -16.41 7.47
CA ARG A 349 7.25 -17.69 7.64
C ARG A 349 7.20 -18.09 9.12
N ASN A 350 6.01 -18.36 9.65
CA ASN A 350 5.75 -18.64 11.05
C ASN A 350 6.07 -17.49 12.03
N ALA A 351 6.29 -16.28 11.50
CA ALA A 351 6.70 -15.14 12.27
C ALA A 351 5.82 -13.93 11.93
N ALA A 352 5.04 -13.46 12.90
CA ALA A 352 4.19 -12.28 12.80
C ALA A 352 3.97 -11.68 14.19
N VAL A 353 3.38 -10.49 14.22
CA VAL A 353 2.78 -9.88 15.40
C VAL A 353 1.36 -9.46 15.09
N ALA A 354 0.50 -9.57 16.10
CA ALA A 354 -0.91 -9.22 16.00
C ALA A 354 -1.39 -8.54 17.27
N MET A 355 -2.14 -7.46 17.10
CA MET A 355 -2.83 -6.75 18.16
C MET A 355 -4.33 -6.72 17.82
N ILE A 356 -5.16 -7.38 18.61
CA ILE A 356 -6.61 -7.45 18.41
C ILE A 356 -7.28 -7.07 19.72
N GLY A 357 -7.66 -5.80 19.85
CA GLY A 357 -8.11 -5.25 21.13
C GLY A 357 -7.03 -5.41 22.20
N ARG A 358 -7.33 -6.18 23.25
CA ARG A 358 -6.38 -6.48 24.34
C ARG A 358 -5.53 -7.73 24.10
N LEU A 359 -5.80 -8.48 23.04
CA LEU A 359 -5.06 -9.70 22.71
C LEU A 359 -3.82 -9.35 21.89
N HIS A 360 -2.64 -9.69 22.42
CA HIS A 360 -1.34 -9.50 21.78
C HIS A 360 -0.75 -10.87 21.46
N LEU A 361 -0.61 -11.18 20.18
CA LEU A 361 -0.04 -12.43 19.69
C LEU A 361 1.29 -12.19 18.98
N SER A 362 2.18 -13.19 19.01
CA SER A 362 3.45 -13.16 18.26
C SER A 362 3.84 -14.57 17.79
N GLY A 363 4.70 -14.66 16.78
CA GLY A 363 5.18 -15.91 16.20
C GLY A 363 4.11 -16.64 15.40
N PHE A 364 4.07 -17.98 15.47
CA PHE A 364 3.19 -18.82 14.67
C PHE A 364 1.67 -18.52 14.88
N PRO A 365 1.15 -18.33 16.10
CA PRO A 365 -0.27 -18.00 16.29
C PRO A 365 -0.66 -16.68 15.61
N ALA A 366 0.18 -15.65 15.70
CA ALA A 366 -0.04 -14.38 15.01
C ALA A 366 0.01 -14.54 13.50
N TRP A 367 0.94 -15.37 13.00
CA TRP A 367 1.08 -15.65 11.58
C TRP A 367 -0.15 -16.38 11.02
N LEU A 368 -0.72 -17.34 11.75
CA LEU A 368 -1.94 -18.02 11.34
C LEU A 368 -3.15 -17.05 11.27
N VAL A 369 -3.30 -16.18 12.26
CA VAL A 369 -4.33 -15.13 12.26
C VAL A 369 -4.12 -14.17 11.07
N TRP A 370 -2.87 -13.76 10.81
CA TRP A 370 -2.53 -12.95 9.66
C TRP A 370 -2.93 -13.62 8.34
N LEU A 371 -2.59 -14.89 8.15
CA LEU A 371 -2.90 -15.67 6.94
C LEU A 371 -4.41 -15.72 6.69
N VAL A 372 -5.17 -16.13 7.71
CA VAL A 372 -6.63 -16.26 7.61
C VAL A 372 -7.28 -14.88 7.30
N ALA A 373 -6.86 -13.84 8.01
CA ALA A 373 -7.41 -12.50 7.80
C ALA A 373 -7.14 -11.99 6.37
N HIS A 374 -5.92 -12.13 5.86
CA HIS A 374 -5.56 -11.63 4.54
C HIS A 374 -6.26 -12.37 3.41
N ILE A 375 -6.40 -13.71 3.51
CA ILE A 375 -7.17 -14.51 2.54
C ILE A 375 -8.66 -14.15 2.61
N TYR A 376 -9.23 -13.99 3.81
CA TYR A 376 -10.65 -13.67 3.98
C TYR A 376 -11.03 -12.31 3.38
N PHE A 377 -10.18 -11.29 3.59
CA PHE A 377 -10.44 -9.94 3.10
C PHE A 377 -10.06 -9.70 1.63
N LEU A 378 -9.36 -10.66 1.00
CA LEU A 378 -8.99 -10.56 -0.41
C LEU A 378 -10.24 -10.50 -1.30
N ILE A 379 -10.19 -9.65 -2.32
CA ILE A 379 -11.29 -9.48 -3.24
C ILE A 379 -11.33 -10.64 -4.25
N ASN A 380 -12.53 -11.03 -4.67
CA ASN A 380 -12.83 -12.16 -5.57
C ASN A 380 -12.54 -13.54 -4.96
N PHE A 381 -13.49 -14.45 -5.16
CA PHE A 381 -13.38 -15.84 -4.67
C PHE A 381 -12.21 -16.59 -5.30
N ARG A 382 -12.02 -16.42 -6.63
CA ARG A 382 -10.89 -17.01 -7.35
C ARG A 382 -9.54 -16.62 -6.74
N ASN A 383 -9.34 -15.34 -6.46
CA ASN A 383 -8.08 -14.84 -5.90
C ASN A 383 -7.81 -15.43 -4.51
N ARG A 384 -8.85 -15.61 -3.67
CA ARG A 384 -8.70 -16.27 -2.36
C ARG A 384 -8.18 -17.71 -2.48
N ILE A 385 -8.71 -18.47 -3.43
CA ILE A 385 -8.27 -19.86 -3.67
C ILE A 385 -6.84 -19.88 -4.18
N MET A 386 -6.52 -19.05 -5.18
CA MET A 386 -5.17 -19.00 -5.77
C MET A 386 -4.13 -18.60 -4.72
N VAL A 387 -4.35 -17.50 -4.01
CA VAL A 387 -3.43 -17.02 -2.96
C VAL A 387 -3.29 -18.04 -1.84
N MET A 388 -4.37 -18.71 -1.43
CA MET A 388 -4.30 -19.77 -0.44
C MET A 388 -3.40 -20.94 -0.91
N PHE A 389 -3.58 -21.35 -2.17
CA PHE A 389 -2.77 -22.42 -2.76
C PHE A 389 -1.30 -22.01 -2.86
N ASP A 390 -1.00 -20.79 -3.37
CA ASP A 390 0.36 -20.31 -3.57
C ASP A 390 1.11 -20.09 -2.26
N LEU A 391 0.44 -19.53 -1.26
CA LEU A 391 1.04 -19.38 0.07
C LEU A 391 1.27 -20.74 0.74
N THR A 392 0.37 -21.70 0.54
CA THR A 392 0.54 -23.08 1.03
C THR A 392 1.71 -23.77 0.31
N TRP A 393 1.77 -23.66 -1.01
CA TRP A 393 2.88 -24.21 -1.81
C TRP A 393 4.23 -23.61 -1.39
N ALA A 394 4.30 -22.27 -1.30
CA ALA A 394 5.50 -21.57 -0.84
C ALA A 394 5.88 -21.97 0.60
N TYR A 395 4.89 -22.24 1.44
CA TYR A 395 5.12 -22.70 2.80
C TYR A 395 5.84 -24.05 2.83
N TRP A 396 5.45 -25.02 2.02
CA TRP A 396 6.06 -26.35 2.02
C TRP A 396 7.37 -26.42 1.23
N THR A 397 7.46 -25.72 0.10
CA THR A 397 8.58 -25.86 -0.84
C THR A 397 9.61 -24.75 -0.74
N SER A 398 9.30 -23.63 -0.08
CA SER A 398 10.07 -22.37 -0.11
C SER A 398 10.22 -21.78 -1.53
N GLN A 399 9.50 -22.29 -2.52
CA GLN A 399 9.57 -21.82 -3.89
C GLN A 399 8.61 -20.66 -4.13
N ARG A 400 9.08 -19.66 -4.88
CA ARG A 400 8.32 -18.50 -5.33
C ARG A 400 8.32 -18.48 -6.85
N TYR A 401 7.17 -18.69 -7.48
CA TYR A 401 7.08 -18.88 -8.94
C TYR A 401 7.06 -17.55 -9.72
N ALA A 402 6.73 -16.44 -9.09
CA ALA A 402 6.64 -15.13 -9.74
C ALA A 402 8.01 -14.44 -9.95
N ARG A 403 9.12 -15.20 -9.93
CA ARG A 403 10.50 -14.71 -10.07
C ARG A 403 10.88 -14.40 -11.53
N ILE A 404 10.13 -13.51 -12.16
CA ILE A 404 10.38 -13.07 -13.53
C ILE A 404 10.78 -11.61 -13.51
N VAL A 405 11.89 -11.29 -14.19
CA VAL A 405 12.40 -9.93 -14.35
C VAL A 405 11.70 -9.27 -15.53
N PHE A 406 11.07 -8.12 -15.28
CA PHE A 406 10.54 -7.26 -16.35
C PHE A 406 11.53 -6.12 -16.59
N LEU A 407 12.28 -6.20 -17.70
CA LEU A 407 13.14 -5.12 -18.12
C LEU A 407 12.28 -4.04 -18.80
N LYS A 408 12.18 -2.85 -18.23
CA LYS A 408 11.69 -1.69 -18.97
C LYS A 408 12.69 -1.46 -20.11
N GLN A 409 12.30 -1.66 -21.37
CA GLN A 409 13.10 -1.19 -22.49
C GLN A 409 13.25 0.32 -22.35
N PRO A 410 14.47 0.89 -22.46
CA PRO A 410 14.61 2.32 -22.58
C PRO A 410 13.75 2.77 -23.74
N ALA A 411 12.89 3.79 -23.50
CA ALA A 411 12.09 4.38 -24.55
C ALA A 411 13.02 4.69 -25.72
N SER A 412 12.83 4.00 -26.86
CA SER A 412 13.58 4.30 -28.06
C SER A 412 13.36 5.78 -28.34
N ARG A 413 14.43 6.56 -28.31
CA ARG A 413 14.39 7.94 -28.79
C ARG A 413 13.91 7.88 -30.25
N ARG A 414 12.62 8.15 -30.47
CA ARG A 414 12.11 8.47 -31.79
C ARG A 414 12.21 9.97 -31.97
#